data_3ebbd7cbd66af6c9ff27bf3045d5f0f3
#
_entry.id   3ebbd7cbd66af6c9ff27bf3045d5f0f3
#
_cell.length_a   1.000
_cell.length_b   1.000
_cell.length_c   1.000
_cell.angle_alpha   90.00
_cell.angle_beta   90.00
_cell.angle_gamma   90.00
#
_symmetry.space_group_name_H-M   'P 1'
#
loop_
_entity.id
_entity.type
_entity.pdbx_description
1 polymer ?
#
loop_
_entity_poly.entity_id
_entity_poly.type
_entity_poly.pdbx_seq_one_letter_code
_entity_poly.pdbx_strand_id
1 'polypeptide(L)'
;MQKTGLFFGPEKGAVHRVAEKIRNAIGAGQIDLIPVAGASAADLEKYRQLIFGISTVGKETWDQELSNTDWSGFFPEISKIDYSNRTIALFGLGDHITYPEHFVNAMGMLAREILKACPGARIVGKVDRSGYEFEESEAVIDGQFIGLPLDEDFESELTDQRIAAWLEQISAEFGFEKNRTA
;
A
#
# COMPACT_ATOMS: atom_id res chain seq x y z
N MET A 1 21.55 5.85 7.16
CA MET A 1 20.13 5.58 7.43
C MET A 1 19.63 4.55 6.44
N GLN A 2 18.87 3.55 6.87
CA GLN A 2 18.35 2.53 5.96
C GLN A 2 17.10 3.10 5.29
N LYS A 3 17.05 3.07 3.95
CA LYS A 3 15.90 3.56 3.19
C LYS A 3 14.70 2.63 3.30
N THR A 4 13.51 3.18 3.12
CA THR A 4 12.27 2.43 2.93
C THR A 4 12.12 2.03 1.46
N GLY A 5 11.73 0.80 1.19
CA GLY A 5 11.33 0.38 -0.16
C GLY A 5 9.82 0.55 -0.35
N LEU A 6 9.39 1.35 -1.32
CA LEU A 6 7.99 1.44 -1.72
C LEU A 6 7.81 0.69 -3.04
N PHE A 7 7.15 -0.44 -2.96
CA PHE A 7 6.83 -1.32 -4.09
C PHE A 7 5.42 -1.01 -4.59
N PHE A 8 5.28 -0.67 -5.84
CA PHE A 8 4.01 -0.23 -6.40
C PHE A 8 3.76 -0.78 -7.81
N GLY A 9 2.51 -0.86 -8.18
CA GLY A 9 2.03 -1.21 -9.52
C GLY A 9 0.55 -0.89 -9.69
N PRO A 10 0.12 -0.57 -10.92
CA PRO A 10 0.92 -0.49 -12.14
C PRO A 10 1.78 0.78 -12.23
N GLU A 11 2.82 0.71 -13.03
CA GLU A 11 3.64 1.86 -13.41
C GLU A 11 2.83 2.81 -14.32
N LYS A 12 3.10 4.12 -14.20
CA LYS A 12 2.46 5.19 -15.02
C LYS A 12 0.94 5.39 -14.78
N GLY A 13 0.39 4.88 -13.68
CA GLY A 13 -1.02 5.06 -13.32
C GLY A 13 -1.19 5.91 -12.06
N ALA A 14 -2.42 5.86 -11.50
CA ALA A 14 -2.77 6.57 -10.27
C ALA A 14 -1.91 6.10 -9.08
N VAL A 15 -1.63 4.79 -8.98
CA VAL A 15 -0.76 4.23 -7.93
C VAL A 15 0.63 4.84 -7.99
N HIS A 16 1.20 5.00 -9.18
CA HIS A 16 2.51 5.64 -9.36
C HIS A 16 2.50 7.10 -8.89
N ARG A 17 1.47 7.86 -9.26
CA ARG A 17 1.33 9.26 -8.80
C ARG A 17 1.23 9.36 -7.29
N VAL A 18 0.48 8.46 -6.65
CA VAL A 18 0.38 8.39 -5.18
C VAL A 18 1.73 8.01 -4.56
N ALA A 19 2.43 7.03 -5.12
CA ALA A 19 3.79 6.67 -4.67
C ALA A 19 4.76 7.85 -4.74
N GLU A 20 4.69 8.66 -5.80
CA GLU A 20 5.49 9.89 -5.91
C GLU A 20 5.10 10.96 -4.88
N LYS A 21 3.81 11.13 -4.60
CA LYS A 21 3.33 12.02 -3.54
C LYS A 21 3.88 11.61 -2.17
N ILE A 22 3.84 10.31 -1.86
CA ILE A 22 4.40 9.74 -0.63
C ILE A 22 5.92 10.01 -0.56
N ARG A 23 6.66 9.71 -1.64
CA ARG A 23 8.10 9.98 -1.72
C ARG A 23 8.42 11.45 -1.49
N ASN A 24 7.67 12.35 -2.10
CA ASN A 24 7.90 13.79 -1.98
C ASN A 24 7.62 14.28 -0.55
N ALA A 25 6.59 13.73 0.10
CA ALA A 25 6.26 14.08 1.48
C ALA A 25 7.30 13.57 2.49
N ILE A 26 7.84 12.37 2.28
CA ILE A 26 8.89 11.78 3.14
C ILE A 26 10.25 12.41 2.85
N GLY A 27 10.55 12.67 1.59
CA GLY A 27 11.85 13.11 1.08
C GLY A 27 12.56 11.99 0.31
N ALA A 28 12.97 12.31 -0.91
CA ALA A 28 13.53 11.34 -1.87
C ALA A 28 14.80 10.60 -1.38
N GLY A 29 15.50 11.16 -0.37
CA GLY A 29 16.66 10.50 0.24
C GLY A 29 16.32 9.33 1.18
N GLN A 30 15.08 9.25 1.66
CA GLN A 30 14.65 8.30 2.68
C GLN A 30 13.89 7.09 2.11
N ILE A 31 13.46 7.14 0.85
CA ILE A 31 12.60 6.14 0.23
C ILE A 31 12.98 5.88 -1.22
N ASP A 32 12.98 4.62 -1.62
CA ASP A 32 13.17 4.19 -3.00
C ASP A 32 11.82 3.73 -3.57
N LEU A 33 11.47 4.17 -4.77
CA LEU A 33 10.31 3.70 -5.52
C LEU A 33 10.70 2.53 -6.41
N ILE A 34 10.03 1.41 -6.25
CA ILE A 34 10.32 0.17 -6.98
C ILE A 34 9.02 -0.30 -7.66
N PRO A 35 8.92 -0.21 -9.00
CA PRO A 35 7.84 -0.86 -9.72
C PRO A 35 7.87 -2.36 -9.49
N VAL A 36 6.72 -2.97 -9.20
CA VAL A 36 6.63 -4.44 -9.01
C VAL A 36 6.86 -5.20 -10.30
N ALA A 37 6.64 -4.57 -11.46
CA ALA A 37 7.00 -5.13 -12.75
C ALA A 37 8.51 -5.39 -12.82
N GLY A 38 8.89 -6.65 -12.87
CA GLY A 38 10.30 -7.06 -12.92
C GLY A 38 11.03 -7.09 -11.58
N ALA A 39 10.38 -6.73 -10.48
CA ALA A 39 10.92 -6.89 -9.13
C ALA A 39 10.84 -8.36 -8.66
N SER A 40 11.63 -8.69 -7.65
CA SER A 40 11.72 -10.04 -7.09
C SER A 40 11.80 -10.03 -5.57
N ALA A 41 11.74 -11.20 -4.96
CA ALA A 41 11.98 -11.40 -3.52
C ALA A 41 13.33 -10.81 -3.08
N ALA A 42 14.38 -10.93 -3.90
CA ALA A 42 15.69 -10.35 -3.61
C ALA A 42 15.67 -8.82 -3.50
N ASP A 43 14.74 -8.15 -4.19
CA ASP A 43 14.56 -6.71 -4.07
C ASP A 43 13.86 -6.35 -2.76
N LEU A 44 12.89 -7.15 -2.32
CA LEU A 44 12.25 -6.99 -1.00
C LEU A 44 13.25 -7.16 0.14
N GLU A 45 14.17 -8.11 0.04
CA GLU A 45 15.15 -8.43 1.08
C GLU A 45 16.11 -7.28 1.40
N LYS A 46 16.28 -6.33 0.47
CA LYS A 46 17.13 -5.14 0.66
C LYS A 46 16.59 -4.18 1.72
N TYR A 47 15.30 -4.27 2.06
CA TYR A 47 14.62 -3.30 2.93
C TYR A 47 14.07 -3.95 4.19
N ARG A 48 14.26 -3.29 5.33
CA ARG A 48 13.58 -3.63 6.59
C ARG A 48 12.23 -2.94 6.73
N GLN A 49 12.06 -1.86 6.00
CA GLN A 49 10.85 -1.06 5.98
C GLN A 49 10.27 -1.11 4.57
N LEU A 50 9.04 -1.59 4.47
CA LEU A 50 8.36 -1.84 3.21
C LEU A 50 7.02 -1.11 3.16
N ILE A 51 6.78 -0.39 2.08
CA ILE A 51 5.46 0.14 1.75
C ILE A 51 5.02 -0.53 0.46
N PHE A 52 3.77 -0.99 0.41
CA PHE A 52 3.17 -1.56 -0.80
C PHE A 52 2.00 -0.72 -1.27
N GLY A 53 1.95 -0.42 -2.56
CA GLY A 53 0.88 0.32 -3.21
C GLY A 53 0.23 -0.47 -4.32
N ILE A 54 -1.08 -0.71 -4.22
CA ILE A 54 -1.85 -1.54 -5.13
C ILE A 54 -3.19 -0.90 -5.47
N SER A 55 -3.70 -1.13 -6.67
CA SER A 55 -5.03 -0.68 -7.10
C SER A 55 -6.01 -1.84 -7.16
N THR A 56 -7.27 -1.57 -6.83
CA THR A 56 -8.38 -2.46 -7.10
C THR A 56 -9.09 -1.99 -8.37
N VAL A 57 -9.20 -2.84 -9.37
CA VAL A 57 -9.81 -2.54 -10.66
C VAL A 57 -11.09 -3.36 -10.84
N GLY A 58 -12.23 -2.70 -10.76
CA GLY A 58 -13.53 -3.29 -11.10
C GLY A 58 -14.12 -4.26 -10.08
N LYS A 59 -15.04 -5.10 -10.57
CA LYS A 59 -15.78 -6.13 -9.81
C LYS A 59 -15.15 -7.51 -9.92
N GLU A 60 -14.07 -7.64 -10.70
CA GLU A 60 -13.55 -8.95 -11.06
C GLU A 60 -12.96 -9.64 -9.84
N THR A 61 -13.05 -10.96 -9.83
CA THR A 61 -12.42 -11.75 -8.79
C THR A 61 -10.91 -11.62 -8.88
N TRP A 62 -10.25 -11.69 -7.75
CA TRP A 62 -8.80 -11.58 -7.61
C TRP A 62 -8.01 -12.43 -8.63
N ASP A 63 -8.47 -13.65 -8.91
CA ASP A 63 -7.84 -14.55 -9.87
C ASP A 63 -7.86 -14.01 -11.32
N GLN A 64 -8.84 -13.15 -11.65
CA GLN A 64 -8.98 -12.55 -12.96
C GLN A 64 -8.28 -11.17 -13.02
N GLU A 65 -8.36 -10.38 -11.98
CA GLU A 65 -7.72 -9.06 -11.89
C GLU A 65 -6.20 -9.14 -11.94
N LEU A 66 -5.61 -10.15 -11.31
CA LEU A 66 -4.16 -10.31 -11.30
C LEU A 66 -3.58 -10.87 -12.60
N SER A 67 -4.40 -11.53 -13.42
CA SER A 67 -3.88 -12.26 -14.60
C SER A 67 -3.18 -11.37 -15.64
N ASN A 68 -3.43 -10.05 -15.61
CA ASN A 68 -2.89 -9.08 -16.59
C ASN A 68 -2.30 -7.81 -15.94
N THR A 69 -1.93 -7.86 -14.67
CA THR A 69 -1.36 -6.71 -13.96
C THR A 69 0.12 -6.93 -13.62
N ASP A 70 0.84 -5.85 -13.34
CA ASP A 70 2.23 -5.92 -12.86
C ASP A 70 2.34 -6.74 -11.57
N TRP A 71 1.29 -6.74 -10.74
CA TRP A 71 1.20 -7.52 -9.52
C TRP A 71 1.10 -9.03 -9.74
N SER A 72 0.54 -9.48 -10.88
CA SER A 72 0.40 -10.93 -11.15
C SER A 72 1.74 -11.67 -11.16
N GLY A 73 2.75 -11.05 -11.74
CA GLY A 73 4.11 -11.60 -11.75
C GLY A 73 4.84 -11.48 -10.42
N PHE A 74 4.54 -10.43 -9.64
CA PHE A 74 5.21 -10.17 -8.37
C PHE A 74 4.56 -10.86 -7.17
N PHE A 75 3.29 -11.19 -7.24
CA PHE A 75 2.53 -11.75 -6.12
C PHE A 75 3.15 -13.04 -5.54
N PRO A 76 3.67 -13.99 -6.35
CA PRO A 76 4.38 -15.15 -5.82
C PRO A 76 5.66 -14.81 -5.06
N GLU A 77 6.26 -13.64 -5.31
CA GLU A 77 7.48 -13.20 -4.63
C GLU A 77 7.22 -12.80 -3.16
N ILE A 78 5.98 -12.36 -2.86
CA ILE A 78 5.57 -11.94 -1.51
C ILE A 78 5.80 -13.05 -0.48
N SER A 79 5.51 -14.29 -0.82
CA SER A 79 5.62 -15.42 0.11
C SER A 79 7.04 -15.98 0.29
N LYS A 80 8.02 -15.46 -0.47
CA LYS A 80 9.39 -16.01 -0.48
C LYS A 80 10.32 -15.42 0.57
N ILE A 81 9.91 -14.34 1.27
CA ILE A 81 10.75 -13.68 2.27
C ILE A 81 10.16 -13.79 3.68
N ASP A 82 11.02 -13.65 4.67
CA ASP A 82 10.62 -13.55 6.08
C ASP A 82 10.34 -12.09 6.46
N TYR A 83 9.13 -11.82 6.94
CA TYR A 83 8.69 -10.50 7.39
C TYR A 83 8.85 -10.28 8.90
N SER A 84 9.32 -11.24 9.68
CA SER A 84 9.36 -11.18 11.16
C SER A 84 10.13 -9.99 11.72
N ASN A 85 11.14 -9.51 10.99
CA ASN A 85 11.97 -8.36 11.39
C ASN A 85 11.76 -7.13 10.48
N ARG A 86 10.58 -7.03 9.84
CA ARG A 86 10.26 -5.93 8.94
C ARG A 86 9.04 -5.16 9.45
N THR A 87 9.04 -3.87 9.19
CA THR A 87 7.86 -3.01 9.37
C THR A 87 7.22 -2.76 8.02
N ILE A 88 5.93 -3.02 7.91
CA ILE A 88 5.18 -2.99 6.66
C ILE A 88 4.03 -1.99 6.78
N ALA A 89 3.81 -1.20 5.73
CA ALA A 89 2.61 -0.39 5.58
C ALA A 89 2.04 -0.57 4.17
N LEU A 90 0.74 -0.37 4.03
CA LEU A 90 0.03 -0.60 2.79
C LEU A 90 -0.77 0.64 2.42
N PHE A 91 -0.86 0.96 1.13
CA PHE A 91 -1.91 1.83 0.61
C PHE A 91 -2.59 1.17 -0.59
N GLY A 92 -3.87 1.43 -0.73
CA GLY A 92 -4.68 0.86 -1.80
C GLY A 92 -5.56 1.90 -2.44
N LEU A 93 -5.71 1.82 -3.77
CA LEU A 93 -6.64 2.61 -4.53
C LEU A 93 -7.89 1.80 -4.85
N GLY A 94 -9.03 2.46 -4.84
CA GLY A 94 -10.32 1.89 -5.22
C GLY A 94 -11.33 2.97 -5.57
N ASP A 95 -12.44 2.57 -6.13
CA ASP A 95 -13.57 3.40 -6.50
C ASP A 95 -14.75 3.03 -5.60
N HIS A 96 -15.02 3.87 -4.60
CA HIS A 96 -16.07 3.61 -3.60
C HIS A 96 -17.49 3.90 -4.12
N ILE A 97 -17.61 4.66 -5.22
CA ILE A 97 -18.90 5.01 -5.83
C ILE A 97 -19.37 3.93 -6.79
N THR A 98 -18.51 3.53 -7.73
CA THR A 98 -18.87 2.54 -8.74
C THR A 98 -18.84 1.11 -8.20
N TYR A 99 -17.91 0.83 -7.27
CA TYR A 99 -17.69 -0.49 -6.70
C TYR A 99 -17.68 -0.48 -5.15
N PRO A 100 -18.79 -0.05 -4.51
CA PRO A 100 -18.84 0.12 -3.05
C PRO A 100 -18.66 -1.18 -2.26
N GLU A 101 -18.96 -2.34 -2.87
CA GLU A 101 -18.79 -3.68 -2.27
C GLU A 101 -17.36 -4.23 -2.41
N HIS A 102 -16.49 -3.53 -3.15
CA HIS A 102 -15.12 -3.98 -3.47
C HIS A 102 -14.05 -2.92 -3.19
N PHE A 103 -14.39 -1.93 -2.35
CA PHE A 103 -13.50 -0.81 -2.10
C PHE A 103 -12.15 -1.25 -1.54
N VAL A 104 -11.09 -0.95 -2.26
CA VAL A 104 -9.69 -1.29 -1.95
C VAL A 104 -9.42 -2.77 -1.60
N ASN A 105 -10.20 -3.67 -2.16
CA ASN A 105 -10.09 -5.12 -1.88
C ASN A 105 -8.69 -5.67 -2.10
N ALA A 106 -7.99 -5.23 -3.15
CA ALA A 106 -6.65 -5.69 -3.47
C ALA A 106 -5.64 -5.44 -2.33
N MET A 107 -5.79 -4.33 -1.60
CA MET A 107 -4.97 -4.06 -0.41
C MET A 107 -5.21 -5.09 0.69
N GLY A 108 -6.45 -5.49 0.93
CA GLY A 108 -6.81 -6.52 1.91
C GLY A 108 -6.24 -7.89 1.54
N MET A 109 -6.28 -8.23 0.27
CA MET A 109 -5.76 -9.49 -0.23
C MET A 109 -4.25 -9.56 -0.13
N LEU A 110 -3.56 -8.47 -0.45
CA LEU A 110 -2.11 -8.36 -0.27
C LEU A 110 -1.72 -8.52 1.20
N ALA A 111 -2.44 -7.88 2.12
CA ALA A 111 -2.23 -8.03 3.55
C ALA A 111 -2.38 -9.48 4.01
N ARG A 112 -3.42 -10.18 3.55
CA ARG A 112 -3.63 -11.61 3.88
C ARG A 112 -2.51 -12.48 3.35
N GLU A 113 -1.99 -12.23 2.16
CA GLU A 113 -0.88 -13.03 1.63
C GLU A 113 0.40 -12.82 2.44
N ILE A 114 0.71 -11.60 2.86
CA ILE A 114 1.81 -11.31 3.77
C ILE A 114 1.63 -12.05 5.11
N LEU A 115 0.44 -11.97 5.70
CA LEU A 115 0.12 -12.61 6.98
C LEU A 115 0.08 -14.13 6.89
N LYS A 116 -0.28 -14.69 5.74
CA LYS A 116 -0.20 -16.13 5.47
C LYS A 116 1.25 -16.60 5.39
N ALA A 117 2.10 -15.84 4.73
CA ALA A 117 3.55 -16.13 4.67
C ALA A 117 4.24 -15.98 6.03
N CYS A 118 3.84 -14.96 6.81
CA CYS A 118 4.39 -14.66 8.12
C CYS A 118 3.27 -14.16 9.06
N PRO A 119 2.63 -15.05 9.87
CA PRO A 119 1.51 -14.67 10.75
C PRO A 119 1.86 -13.57 11.77
N GLY A 120 3.14 -13.44 12.12
CA GLY A 120 3.65 -12.39 13.01
C GLY A 120 4.13 -11.13 12.31
N ALA A 121 3.89 -10.96 11.00
CA ALA A 121 4.31 -9.78 10.27
C ALA A 121 3.71 -8.50 10.86
N ARG A 122 4.55 -7.49 11.05
CA ARG A 122 4.14 -6.21 11.64
C ARG A 122 3.64 -5.27 10.54
N ILE A 123 2.32 -5.23 10.36
CA ILE A 123 1.66 -4.27 9.47
C ILE A 123 1.15 -3.10 10.31
N VAL A 124 1.60 -1.90 9.99
CA VAL A 124 1.26 -0.64 10.67
C VAL A 124 0.50 0.29 9.74
N GLY A 125 -0.07 1.37 10.28
CA GLY A 125 -0.79 2.37 9.47
C GLY A 125 -2.22 1.99 9.18
N LYS A 126 -2.89 1.28 10.11
CA LYS A 126 -4.33 1.03 10.04
C LYS A 126 -5.10 2.35 10.07
N VAL A 127 -6.15 2.44 9.28
CA VAL A 127 -6.98 3.64 9.14
C VAL A 127 -8.40 3.34 9.59
N ASP A 128 -8.98 4.25 10.36
CA ASP A 128 -10.37 4.15 10.80
C ASP A 128 -11.34 4.23 9.61
N ARG A 129 -12.47 3.55 9.70
CA ARG A 129 -13.51 3.52 8.67
C ARG A 129 -14.28 4.84 8.55
N SER A 130 -14.28 5.66 9.58
CA SER A 130 -14.97 6.95 9.57
C SER A 130 -14.38 7.87 8.49
N GLY A 131 -15.24 8.58 7.77
CA GLY A 131 -14.81 9.43 6.65
C GLY A 131 -14.67 8.71 5.31
N TYR A 132 -15.07 7.43 5.25
CA TYR A 132 -15.17 6.65 4.01
C TYR A 132 -16.59 6.11 3.86
N GLU A 133 -17.17 6.30 2.68
CA GLU A 133 -18.46 5.75 2.29
C GLU A 133 -18.22 4.54 1.39
N PHE A 134 -18.60 3.35 1.82
CA PHE A 134 -18.50 2.11 1.07
C PHE A 134 -19.44 1.07 1.70
N GLU A 135 -19.75 0.01 1.00
CA GLU A 135 -20.59 -1.08 1.52
C GLU A 135 -19.74 -2.18 2.14
N GLU A 136 -18.81 -2.74 1.37
CA GLU A 136 -17.91 -3.81 1.84
C GLU A 136 -16.48 -3.57 1.37
N SER A 137 -15.52 -4.08 2.14
CA SER A 137 -14.10 -4.08 1.78
C SER A 137 -13.36 -5.24 2.43
N GLU A 138 -12.64 -5.99 1.61
CA GLU A 138 -11.72 -7.02 2.10
C GLU A 138 -10.51 -6.46 2.85
N ALA A 139 -10.24 -5.16 2.72
CA ALA A 139 -9.18 -4.47 3.45
C ALA A 139 -9.57 -4.08 4.87
N VAL A 140 -10.84 -4.25 5.27
CA VAL A 140 -11.28 -4.05 6.66
C VAL A 140 -11.00 -5.33 7.44
N ILE A 141 -10.06 -5.22 8.37
CA ILE A 141 -9.65 -6.30 9.28
C ILE A 141 -9.78 -5.75 10.71
N ASP A 142 -10.50 -6.47 11.57
CA ASP A 142 -10.78 -6.06 12.95
C ASP A 142 -11.40 -4.64 13.05
N GLY A 143 -12.27 -4.31 12.11
CA GLY A 143 -13.02 -3.05 12.11
C GLY A 143 -12.29 -1.82 11.59
N GLN A 144 -11.05 -1.95 11.13
CA GLN A 144 -10.25 -0.89 10.52
C GLN A 144 -9.70 -1.30 9.17
N PHE A 145 -9.42 -0.34 8.29
CA PHE A 145 -8.62 -0.61 7.10
C PHE A 145 -7.19 -0.99 7.51
N ILE A 146 -6.66 -2.05 6.91
CA ILE A 146 -5.31 -2.54 7.19
C ILE A 146 -4.19 -1.61 6.72
N GLY A 147 -4.52 -0.58 5.95
CA GLY A 147 -3.61 0.43 5.41
C GLY A 147 -4.39 1.68 5.00
N LEU A 148 -3.78 2.54 4.20
CA LEU A 148 -4.37 3.78 3.70
C LEU A 148 -5.25 3.52 2.48
N PRO A 149 -6.59 3.66 2.57
CA PRO A 149 -7.47 3.62 1.41
C PRO A 149 -7.53 4.99 0.74
N LEU A 150 -7.49 5.01 -0.59
CA LEU A 150 -7.59 6.22 -1.41
C LEU A 150 -8.55 5.99 -2.57
N ASP A 151 -9.26 7.05 -2.97
CA ASP A 151 -10.06 7.10 -4.18
C ASP A 151 -9.60 8.27 -5.05
N GLU A 152 -8.86 7.97 -6.10
CA GLU A 152 -8.35 8.98 -7.03
C GLU A 152 -9.35 9.36 -8.12
N ASP A 153 -10.45 8.61 -8.24
CA ASP A 153 -11.49 8.87 -9.23
C ASP A 153 -12.51 9.90 -8.72
N PHE A 154 -12.94 9.79 -7.46
CA PHE A 154 -14.01 10.60 -6.88
C PHE A 154 -13.61 11.47 -5.68
N GLU A 155 -12.47 11.21 -5.03
CA GLU A 155 -11.99 11.93 -3.85
C GLU A 155 -10.51 12.33 -3.94
N SER A 156 -10.01 12.60 -5.16
CA SER A 156 -8.60 12.95 -5.38
C SER A 156 -8.15 14.21 -4.62
N GLU A 157 -9.07 15.12 -4.29
CA GLU A 157 -8.82 16.31 -3.49
C GLU A 157 -8.48 15.99 -2.02
N LEU A 158 -8.86 14.80 -1.52
CA LEU A 158 -8.57 14.35 -0.16
C LEU A 158 -7.25 13.57 -0.06
N THR A 159 -6.66 13.17 -1.18
CA THR A 159 -5.49 12.30 -1.22
C THR A 159 -4.29 12.88 -0.46
N ASP A 160 -3.94 14.14 -0.69
CA ASP A 160 -2.78 14.76 -0.05
C ASP A 160 -2.96 14.87 1.47
N GLN A 161 -4.16 15.22 1.92
CA GLN A 161 -4.49 15.27 3.35
C GLN A 161 -4.43 13.88 3.99
N ARG A 162 -4.99 12.88 3.33
CA ARG A 162 -4.98 11.48 3.82
C ARG A 162 -3.56 10.93 3.89
N ILE A 163 -2.72 11.19 2.88
CA ILE A 163 -1.30 10.80 2.88
C ILE A 163 -0.58 11.47 4.06
N ALA A 164 -0.76 12.79 4.25
CA ALA A 164 -0.08 13.52 5.31
C ALA A 164 -0.41 12.97 6.70
N ALA A 165 -1.68 12.74 6.99
CA ALA A 165 -2.15 12.18 8.27
C ALA A 165 -1.61 10.74 8.48
N TRP A 166 -1.63 9.91 7.44
CA TRP A 166 -1.12 8.55 7.50
C TRP A 166 0.39 8.50 7.70
N LEU A 167 1.16 9.35 7.02
CA LEU A 167 2.61 9.44 7.19
C LEU A 167 2.98 9.93 8.59
N GLU A 168 2.22 10.85 9.17
CA GLU A 168 2.42 11.26 10.56
C GLU A 168 2.19 10.08 11.51
N GLN A 169 1.15 9.30 11.28
CA GLN A 169 0.83 8.10 12.08
C GLN A 169 1.95 7.06 12.05
N ILE A 170 2.51 6.75 10.86
CA ILE A 170 3.53 5.70 10.72
C ILE A 170 4.96 6.20 10.91
N SER A 171 5.17 7.49 11.07
CA SER A 171 6.53 8.09 11.12
C SER A 171 7.41 7.54 12.23
N ALA A 172 6.82 7.22 13.39
CA ALA A 172 7.58 6.66 14.52
C ALA A 172 8.09 5.25 14.23
N GLU A 173 7.26 4.41 13.59
CA GLU A 173 7.61 3.02 13.24
C GLU A 173 8.58 2.93 12.06
N PHE A 174 8.52 3.88 11.14
CA PHE A 174 9.40 3.95 9.98
C PHE A 174 10.65 4.81 10.22
N GLY A 175 10.67 5.60 11.31
CA GLY A 175 11.81 6.46 11.62
C GLY A 175 12.05 7.55 10.56
N PHE A 176 10.99 8.03 9.91
CA PHE A 176 11.13 9.13 8.95
C PHE A 176 11.57 10.40 9.67
N GLU A 177 12.64 11.01 9.16
CA GLU A 177 13.01 12.34 9.63
C GLU A 177 11.96 13.36 9.16
N LYS A 178 11.41 14.13 10.10
CA LYS A 178 10.55 15.25 9.73
C LYS A 178 11.38 16.21 8.87
N ASN A 179 10.95 16.42 7.63
CA ASN A 179 11.48 17.52 6.83
C ASN A 179 11.26 18.80 7.65
N ARG A 180 12.32 19.33 8.23
CA ARG A 180 12.31 20.67 8.78
C ARG A 180 12.19 21.60 7.57
N THR A 181 10.97 21.99 7.24
CA THR A 181 10.75 23.15 6.39
C THR A 181 11.45 24.32 7.04
N ALA A 182 12.50 24.79 6.38
CA ALA A 182 13.22 26.00 6.74
C ALA A 182 12.32 27.21 6.51
#